data_387de351437c249eec0e34cbe2f61df0
#
_entry.id   387de351437c249eec0e34cbe2f61df0
#
_cell.length_a   1.000
_cell.length_b   1.000
_cell.length_c   1.000
_cell.angle_alpha   90.00
_cell.angle_beta   90.00
_cell.angle_gamma   90.00
#
_symmetry.space_group_name_H-M   'P 1'
#
loop_
_entity.id
_entity.type
_entity.pdbx_description
1 polymer ?
#
loop_
_entity_poly.entity_id
_entity_poly.type
_entity_poly.pdbx_seq_one_letter_code
_entity_poly.pdbx_strand_id
1 'polypeptide(L)'
;MINANDENNEYPAPLSHGKLPRQFDIDVTEDVPENLRTFSNQPSLQPLQHSTIDRTELQDVSINPIAPYHPLWLKGVGKPKRVSQFGKPKQKLWHRGSELEPCFIWYPNDRKTYHDTNYPWGCVCKIINSSGGYGSGVIVGPRHVLTASHVIDWDVNSVSVEVHRSGSFFSAITAGIHARYITKITSDPGYSDVDEDYAVIITADRIGDRFGYLGVLTYDSKWDNEPHWRSIGYADDLGNRWFPIYQRDKSLDEDEVDYGSGRAMTTSADLFKGQSGSPMFGFWDTGPYVVAVVSAFGSIFLSGDENWCSGGSALTQLVNNARSLFP
;
A
#
# COMPACT_ATOMS: atom_id res chain seq x y z
N MET A 1 -8.64 -30.45 -12.13
CA MET A 1 -10.04 -30.02 -12.04
C MET A 1 -10.12 -29.15 -10.80
N ILE A 2 -9.95 -27.85 -10.97
CA ILE A 2 -10.01 -26.86 -9.89
C ILE A 2 -11.48 -26.55 -9.70
N ASN A 3 -12.00 -26.74 -8.49
CA ASN A 3 -13.37 -26.40 -8.15
C ASN A 3 -13.53 -24.87 -8.19
N ALA A 4 -14.27 -24.41 -9.15
CA ALA A 4 -14.81 -23.04 -9.22
C ALA A 4 -15.92 -22.89 -8.17
N ASN A 5 -15.56 -22.57 -6.93
CA ASN A 5 -16.51 -22.30 -5.85
C ASN A 5 -16.19 -20.98 -5.11
N ASP A 6 -15.53 -20.03 -5.76
CA ASP A 6 -15.34 -18.67 -5.20
C ASP A 6 -16.51 -17.70 -5.51
N GLU A 7 -17.63 -18.22 -6.03
CA GLU A 7 -18.71 -17.36 -6.56
C GLU A 7 -19.68 -16.77 -5.50
N ASN A 8 -19.44 -16.89 -4.20
CA ASN A 8 -20.44 -16.46 -3.20
C ASN A 8 -20.01 -15.42 -2.17
N ASN A 9 -18.89 -14.72 -2.36
CA ASN A 9 -18.60 -13.53 -1.54
C ASN A 9 -18.93 -12.26 -2.33
N GLU A 10 -20.22 -11.98 -2.52
CA GLU A 10 -20.67 -10.74 -3.15
C GLU A 10 -20.43 -9.55 -2.21
N TYR A 11 -19.25 -8.94 -2.29
CA TYR A 11 -19.06 -7.62 -1.71
C TYR A 11 -19.74 -6.57 -2.59
N PRO A 12 -20.45 -5.63 -1.99
CA PRO A 12 -20.99 -4.51 -2.74
C PRO A 12 -19.85 -3.71 -3.38
N ALA A 13 -20.11 -3.10 -4.52
CA ALA A 13 -19.15 -2.23 -5.17
C ALA A 13 -18.68 -1.11 -4.22
N PRO A 14 -17.44 -0.62 -4.37
CA PRO A 14 -16.98 0.56 -3.64
C PRO A 14 -17.88 1.75 -3.91
N LEU A 15 -17.92 2.69 -2.97
CA LEU A 15 -18.69 3.92 -3.14
C LEU A 15 -18.21 4.66 -4.39
N SER A 16 -19.17 4.97 -5.27
CA SER A 16 -18.90 5.66 -6.52
C SER A 16 -18.29 7.04 -6.29
N HIS A 17 -17.64 7.51 -7.31
CA HIS A 17 -16.99 8.80 -7.47
C HIS A 17 -17.53 9.93 -6.59
N GLY A 18 -16.68 10.49 -5.74
CA GLY A 18 -17.00 11.63 -4.89
C GLY A 18 -17.82 11.35 -3.64
N LYS A 19 -18.37 10.15 -3.48
CA LYS A 19 -19.06 9.77 -2.25
C LYS A 19 -18.08 9.25 -1.22
N LEU A 20 -18.26 9.68 0.01
CA LEU A 20 -17.54 9.18 1.19
C LEU A 20 -18.58 8.68 2.18
N PRO A 21 -18.26 7.65 2.95
CA PRO A 21 -19.15 7.22 4.02
C PRO A 21 -19.44 8.39 4.95
N ARG A 22 -20.69 8.55 5.37
CA ARG A 22 -21.10 9.64 6.28
C ARG A 22 -20.35 9.61 7.62
N GLN A 23 -19.89 8.43 8.01
CA GLN A 23 -19.09 8.24 9.23
C GLN A 23 -17.66 8.84 9.15
N PHE A 24 -17.20 9.35 8.01
CA PHE A 24 -15.92 10.07 7.90
C PHE A 24 -16.00 11.55 8.28
N ASP A 25 -17.18 12.04 8.63
CA ASP A 25 -17.37 13.39 9.20
C ASP A 25 -17.32 13.38 10.73
N ILE A 26 -16.59 12.41 11.32
CA ILE A 26 -16.49 12.24 12.76
C ILE A 26 -15.50 13.26 13.30
N ASP A 27 -15.94 14.07 14.24
CA ASP A 27 -15.04 14.90 15.05
C ASP A 27 -14.22 14.04 16.03
N VAL A 28 -13.05 14.54 16.38
CA VAL A 28 -12.19 13.91 17.39
C VAL A 28 -12.93 13.90 18.74
N THR A 29 -13.17 12.72 19.28
CA THR A 29 -13.93 12.54 20.51
C THR A 29 -13.04 12.20 21.73
N GLU A 30 -11.79 11.82 21.49
CA GLU A 30 -10.87 11.40 22.53
C GLU A 30 -9.46 11.94 22.28
N ASP A 31 -8.69 12.08 23.35
CA ASP A 31 -7.25 12.35 23.29
C ASP A 31 -6.46 11.07 23.00
N VAL A 32 -5.30 11.23 22.37
CA VAL A 32 -4.38 10.11 22.14
C VAL A 32 -3.97 9.50 23.48
N PRO A 33 -4.21 8.21 23.72
CA PRO A 33 -3.79 7.52 24.95
C PRO A 33 -2.28 7.69 25.21
N GLU A 34 -1.90 7.82 26.47
CA GLU A 34 -0.53 8.14 26.85
C GLU A 34 0.49 7.10 26.35
N ASN A 35 0.14 5.83 26.41
CA ASN A 35 0.97 4.72 25.92
C ASN A 35 1.17 4.72 24.39
N LEU A 36 0.37 5.49 23.66
CA LEU A 36 0.47 5.65 22.20
C LEU A 36 1.11 6.99 21.79
N ARG A 37 1.51 7.85 22.75
CA ARG A 37 2.11 9.16 22.43
C ARG A 37 3.57 9.07 22.04
N THR A 38 4.28 8.06 22.53
CA THR A 38 5.71 7.85 22.24
C THR A 38 5.93 6.49 21.66
N PHE A 39 6.71 6.43 20.58
CA PHE A 39 7.26 5.18 20.06
C PHE A 39 8.75 5.11 20.39
N SER A 40 9.25 3.90 20.47
CA SER A 40 10.67 3.64 20.62
C SER A 40 11.38 4.12 19.35
N ASN A 41 11.94 5.34 19.37
CA ASN A 41 12.75 5.88 18.30
C ASN A 41 14.12 5.19 18.17
N GLN A 42 14.36 4.16 18.96
CA GLN A 42 15.60 3.39 18.91
C GLN A 42 15.43 2.26 17.89
N PRO A 43 16.26 2.23 16.84
CA PRO A 43 16.29 1.10 15.95
C PRO A 43 16.66 -0.15 16.76
N SER A 44 15.75 -1.11 16.84
CA SER A 44 16.10 -2.43 17.33
C SER A 44 17.08 -3.03 16.33
N LEU A 45 18.35 -3.12 16.72
CA LEU A 45 19.42 -3.74 15.91
C LEU A 45 19.29 -5.28 15.83
N GLN A 46 18.14 -5.84 16.20
CA GLN A 46 17.93 -7.28 16.07
C GLN A 46 17.75 -7.64 14.59
N PRO A 47 18.39 -8.71 14.13
CA PRO A 47 18.25 -9.19 12.78
C PRO A 47 16.76 -9.44 12.46
N LEU A 48 16.32 -9.03 11.29
CA LEU A 48 15.02 -9.40 10.76
C LEU A 48 14.96 -10.90 10.60
N GLN A 49 13.93 -11.52 11.13
CA GLN A 49 13.60 -12.90 10.79
C GLN A 49 12.72 -12.87 9.55
N HIS A 50 13.23 -13.41 8.46
CA HIS A 50 12.43 -13.58 7.24
C HIS A 50 11.54 -14.81 7.44
N SER A 51 10.26 -14.63 7.24
CA SER A 51 9.29 -15.71 7.19
C SER A 51 8.70 -15.76 5.80
N THR A 52 8.95 -16.85 5.08
CA THR A 52 8.28 -17.16 3.81
C THR A 52 7.13 -18.10 4.15
N ILE A 53 5.93 -17.76 3.73
CA ILE A 53 4.77 -18.64 3.87
C ILE A 53 4.62 -19.38 2.55
N ASP A 54 4.59 -20.71 2.61
CA ASP A 54 4.33 -21.52 1.43
C ASP A 54 2.87 -21.32 0.97
N ARG A 55 2.67 -21.22 -0.33
CA ARG A 55 1.34 -21.13 -0.96
C ARG A 55 0.37 -22.20 -0.45
N THR A 56 0.87 -23.40 -0.20
CA THR A 56 0.04 -24.53 0.28
C THR A 56 -0.49 -24.29 1.69
N GLU A 57 0.19 -23.49 2.51
CA GLU A 57 -0.22 -23.19 3.88
C GLU A 57 -1.34 -22.15 3.94
N LEU A 58 -1.57 -21.38 2.85
CA LEU A 58 -2.59 -20.34 2.78
C LEU A 58 -3.96 -20.85 2.30
N GLN A 59 -4.05 -22.06 1.77
CA GLN A 59 -5.28 -22.56 1.14
C GLN A 59 -6.43 -22.82 2.11
N ASP A 60 -6.15 -22.93 3.41
CA ASP A 60 -7.16 -23.25 4.43
C ASP A 60 -7.61 -22.03 5.27
N VAL A 61 -7.10 -20.83 4.99
CA VAL A 61 -7.49 -19.62 5.74
C VAL A 61 -8.73 -19.00 5.10
N SER A 62 -9.77 -18.82 5.91
CA SER A 62 -10.99 -18.11 5.49
C SER A 62 -10.66 -16.74 4.88
N ILE A 63 -11.12 -16.50 3.65
CA ILE A 63 -10.95 -15.23 2.92
C ILE A 63 -11.94 -14.19 3.47
N ASN A 64 -11.90 -13.93 4.77
CA ASN A 64 -12.75 -12.91 5.35
C ASN A 64 -12.13 -11.52 5.17
N PRO A 65 -12.94 -10.50 4.89
CA PRO A 65 -12.46 -9.13 4.87
C PRO A 65 -11.82 -8.76 6.19
N ILE A 66 -10.70 -8.06 6.10
CA ILE A 66 -10.05 -7.49 7.26
C ILE A 66 -10.64 -6.10 7.48
N ALA A 67 -11.39 -5.92 8.56
CA ALA A 67 -12.01 -4.64 8.87
C ALA A 67 -10.96 -3.53 9.08
N PRO A 68 -11.24 -2.30 8.61
CA PRO A 68 -10.44 -1.13 8.92
C PRO A 68 -10.61 -0.71 10.38
N TYR A 69 -9.67 0.08 10.88
CA TYR A 69 -9.74 0.66 12.23
C TYR A 69 -9.47 2.16 12.17
N HIS A 70 -10.45 2.92 12.64
CA HIS A 70 -10.37 4.37 12.77
C HIS A 70 -10.33 4.76 14.26
N PRO A 71 -9.18 5.23 14.77
CA PRO A 71 -9.06 5.69 16.15
C PRO A 71 -9.94 6.91 16.44
N LEU A 72 -10.51 6.98 17.63
CA LEU A 72 -11.41 8.07 18.04
C LEU A 72 -10.69 9.43 18.22
N TRP A 73 -9.39 9.44 18.32
CA TRP A 73 -8.55 10.67 18.38
C TRP A 73 -8.09 11.17 17.01
N LEU A 74 -8.46 10.50 15.93
CA LEU A 74 -8.17 10.96 14.57
C LEU A 74 -9.46 11.40 13.87
N LYS A 75 -9.40 12.56 13.26
CA LYS A 75 -10.47 12.99 12.38
C LYS A 75 -10.46 12.17 11.09
N GLY A 76 -11.63 11.69 10.67
CA GLY A 76 -11.82 11.14 9.34
C GLY A 76 -12.02 12.27 8.34
N VAL A 77 -11.34 12.24 7.21
CA VAL A 77 -11.45 13.29 6.18
C VAL A 77 -11.64 12.71 4.78
N GLY A 78 -12.46 13.38 4.01
CA GLY A 78 -12.77 12.98 2.64
C GLY A 78 -11.68 13.27 1.61
N LYS A 79 -10.92 14.33 1.82
CA LYS A 79 -9.81 14.75 0.94
C LYS A 79 -8.65 15.21 1.80
N PRO A 80 -7.41 14.81 1.46
CA PRO A 80 -6.25 15.25 2.22
C PRO A 80 -5.97 16.74 1.99
N LYS A 81 -5.37 17.38 2.98
CA LYS A 81 -4.90 18.76 2.86
C LYS A 81 -3.73 18.81 1.87
N ARG A 82 -3.92 19.53 0.79
CA ARG A 82 -2.88 19.73 -0.23
C ARG A 82 -1.76 20.61 0.30
N VAL A 83 -0.55 20.35 -0.17
CA VAL A 83 0.59 21.27 -0.10
C VAL A 83 0.93 21.73 -1.51
N SER A 84 1.66 22.83 -1.60
CA SER A 84 2.23 23.26 -2.88
C SER A 84 3.10 22.14 -3.44
N GLN A 85 3.01 21.91 -4.74
CA GLN A 85 3.82 20.87 -5.38
C GLN A 85 5.30 21.16 -5.17
N PHE A 86 5.99 20.26 -4.49
CA PHE A 86 7.43 20.25 -4.37
C PHE A 86 8.00 19.30 -5.44
N GLY A 87 8.93 19.81 -6.21
CA GLY A 87 9.52 19.06 -7.31
C GLY A 87 8.84 19.35 -8.65
N LYS A 88 9.59 19.11 -9.70
CA LYS A 88 9.10 19.08 -11.07
C LYS A 88 9.15 17.63 -11.52
N PRO A 89 8.14 17.13 -12.24
CA PRO A 89 8.23 15.82 -12.87
C PRO A 89 9.56 15.73 -13.63
N LYS A 90 10.37 14.74 -13.35
CA LYS A 90 11.61 14.53 -14.09
C LYS A 90 11.24 14.07 -15.49
N GLN A 91 11.61 14.86 -16.47
CA GLN A 91 11.54 14.44 -17.85
C GLN A 91 12.70 13.48 -18.10
N LYS A 92 12.40 12.21 -18.35
CA LYS A 92 13.27 11.19 -18.91
C LYS A 92 14.56 10.85 -18.13
N LEU A 93 14.68 9.59 -17.77
CA LEU A 93 15.91 9.01 -17.22
C LEU A 93 16.67 8.27 -18.33
N TRP A 94 17.99 8.45 -18.40
CA TRP A 94 18.85 7.75 -19.34
C TRP A 94 19.75 6.75 -18.59
N HIS A 95 19.79 5.52 -19.05
CA HIS A 95 20.75 4.53 -18.57
C HIS A 95 21.46 3.86 -19.75
N ARG A 96 22.80 3.94 -19.79
CA ARG A 96 23.67 3.34 -20.82
C ARG A 96 23.26 3.69 -22.26
N GLY A 97 22.83 4.92 -22.50
CA GLY A 97 22.44 5.38 -23.84
C GLY A 97 21.04 4.98 -24.29
N SER A 98 20.29 4.28 -23.45
CA SER A 98 18.86 4.00 -23.65
C SER A 98 18.02 4.85 -22.71
N GLU A 99 16.94 5.38 -23.24
CA GLU A 99 15.94 6.08 -22.44
C GLU A 99 15.18 5.03 -21.62
N LEU A 100 15.23 5.18 -20.30
CA LEU A 100 14.39 4.44 -19.37
C LEU A 100 13.19 5.32 -19.05
N GLU A 101 12.03 4.91 -19.46
CA GLU A 101 10.79 5.44 -18.93
C GLU A 101 10.40 4.61 -17.69
N PRO A 102 10.73 5.09 -16.50
CA PRO A 102 10.62 4.26 -15.30
C PRO A 102 9.20 4.08 -14.78
N CYS A 103 8.19 4.68 -15.40
CA CYS A 103 6.79 4.60 -15.01
C CYS A 103 5.95 5.41 -15.98
N PHE A 104 4.71 5.01 -16.20
CA PHE A 104 3.81 5.77 -17.05
C PHE A 104 3.09 6.86 -16.26
N ILE A 105 3.21 8.05 -16.78
CA ILE A 105 2.45 9.22 -16.35
C ILE A 105 1.64 9.67 -17.56
N TRP A 106 0.34 9.48 -17.50
CA TRP A 106 -0.56 9.98 -18.53
C TRP A 106 -0.76 11.48 -18.37
N TYR A 107 -0.80 12.18 -19.45
CA TYR A 107 -1.10 13.62 -19.42
C TYR A 107 -2.63 13.84 -19.40
N PRO A 108 -3.15 14.74 -18.55
CA PRO A 108 -2.43 15.54 -17.55
C PRO A 108 -2.16 14.75 -16.27
N ASN A 109 -0.92 14.84 -15.76
CA ASN A 109 -0.56 14.25 -14.46
C ASN A 109 -1.43 14.82 -13.32
N ASP A 110 -2.27 13.99 -12.73
CA ASP A 110 -3.23 14.41 -11.71
C ASP A 110 -2.80 14.10 -10.27
N ARG A 111 -1.59 13.53 -10.08
CA ARG A 111 -1.00 13.29 -8.76
C ARG A 111 -0.82 14.60 -7.99
N LYS A 112 -1.08 14.58 -6.69
CA LYS A 112 -1.01 15.76 -5.82
C LYS A 112 -0.31 15.41 -4.52
N THR A 113 0.62 16.27 -4.11
CA THR A 113 1.23 16.19 -2.79
C THR A 113 0.24 16.62 -1.72
N TYR A 114 0.32 15.99 -0.55
CA TYR A 114 -0.52 16.32 0.58
C TYR A 114 0.25 16.29 1.91
N HIS A 115 -0.37 16.91 2.92
CA HIS A 115 0.07 16.85 4.31
C HIS A 115 -1.19 16.77 5.17
N ASP A 116 -1.53 15.55 5.57
CA ASP A 116 -2.70 15.30 6.39
C ASP A 116 -2.52 13.99 7.18
N THR A 117 -2.42 14.11 8.49
CA THR A 117 -2.24 12.98 9.40
C THR A 117 -3.55 12.35 9.85
N ASN A 118 -4.69 12.91 9.41
CA ASN A 118 -6.00 12.35 9.73
C ASN A 118 -6.23 11.04 8.96
N TYR A 119 -7.18 10.28 9.46
CA TYR A 119 -7.54 9.00 8.85
C TYR A 119 -8.33 9.19 7.54
N PRO A 120 -8.03 8.42 6.49
CA PRO A 120 -7.03 7.34 6.37
C PRO A 120 -5.66 7.84 5.87
N TRP A 121 -5.49 9.13 5.60
CA TRP A 121 -4.32 9.71 4.92
C TRP A 121 -3.03 9.56 5.72
N GLY A 122 -3.14 9.50 7.05
CA GLY A 122 -2.02 9.24 7.95
C GLY A 122 -1.53 7.79 7.97
N CYS A 123 -2.26 6.86 7.35
CA CYS A 123 -1.86 5.45 7.33
C CYS A 123 -0.77 5.12 6.30
N VAL A 124 -0.35 6.09 5.47
CA VAL A 124 0.71 5.90 4.49
C VAL A 124 2.08 5.80 5.15
N CYS A 125 2.89 4.86 4.71
CA CYS A 125 4.25 4.65 5.19
C CYS A 125 5.27 4.82 4.06
N LYS A 126 6.43 5.40 4.38
CA LYS A 126 7.61 5.33 3.55
C LYS A 126 8.48 4.19 4.05
N ILE A 127 8.82 3.27 3.16
CA ILE A 127 9.67 2.13 3.45
C ILE A 127 11.08 2.46 2.99
N ILE A 128 12.07 2.26 3.86
CA ILE A 128 13.49 2.46 3.52
C ILE A 128 14.22 1.18 3.90
N ASN A 129 14.81 0.53 2.90
CA ASN A 129 15.64 -0.63 3.15
C ASN A 129 17.08 -0.21 3.47
N SER A 130 17.89 -1.14 4.00
CA SER A 130 19.25 -0.85 4.45
C SER A 130 20.24 -0.60 3.30
N SER A 131 19.93 -1.00 2.08
CA SER A 131 20.72 -0.66 0.89
C SER A 131 20.45 0.78 0.40
N GLY A 132 19.52 1.51 1.04
CA GLY A 132 19.15 2.87 0.68
C GLY A 132 18.06 2.93 -0.40
N GLY A 133 17.51 1.79 -0.80
CA GLY A 133 16.28 1.72 -1.60
C GLY A 133 15.08 2.18 -0.78
N TYR A 134 14.02 2.64 -1.44
CA TYR A 134 12.81 3.06 -0.77
C TYR A 134 11.57 2.79 -1.62
N GLY A 135 10.45 2.66 -0.96
CA GLY A 135 9.13 2.51 -1.52
C GLY A 135 8.06 3.07 -0.60
N SER A 136 6.85 2.68 -0.86
CA SER A 136 5.66 3.06 -0.11
C SER A 136 5.03 1.84 0.54
N GLY A 137 4.17 2.08 1.52
CA GLY A 137 3.36 1.05 2.16
C GLY A 137 2.18 1.68 2.87
N VAL A 138 1.31 0.84 3.41
CA VAL A 138 0.12 1.25 4.14
C VAL A 138 -0.10 0.39 5.38
N ILE A 139 -0.54 1.01 6.46
CA ILE A 139 -0.89 0.29 7.68
C ILE A 139 -2.18 -0.51 7.43
N VAL A 140 -2.15 -1.83 7.67
CA VAL A 140 -3.27 -2.76 7.48
C VAL A 140 -3.59 -3.59 8.74
N GLY A 141 -3.03 -3.23 9.86
CA GLY A 141 -3.28 -3.86 11.15
C GLY A 141 -2.48 -3.19 12.27
N PRO A 142 -2.63 -3.64 13.53
CA PRO A 142 -1.99 -3.00 14.68
C PRO A 142 -0.48 -2.75 14.50
N ARG A 143 0.25 -3.69 13.92
CA ARG A 143 1.69 -3.61 13.64
C ARG A 143 2.06 -4.07 12.23
N HIS A 144 1.12 -3.99 11.29
CA HIS A 144 1.24 -4.60 9.97
C HIS A 144 1.26 -3.53 8.90
N VAL A 145 2.29 -3.53 8.07
CA VAL A 145 2.41 -2.62 6.93
C VAL A 145 2.50 -3.44 5.65
N LEU A 146 1.53 -3.25 4.78
CA LEU A 146 1.49 -3.86 3.46
C LEU A 146 2.32 -3.02 2.49
N THR A 147 3.16 -3.67 1.69
CA THR A 147 4.02 -3.07 0.66
C THR A 147 4.24 -4.04 -0.49
N ALA A 148 4.96 -3.64 -1.54
CA ALA A 148 5.40 -4.57 -2.58
C ALA A 148 6.62 -5.38 -2.12
N SER A 149 6.70 -6.64 -2.55
CA SER A 149 7.78 -7.55 -2.15
C SER A 149 9.16 -7.06 -2.60
N HIS A 150 9.25 -6.51 -3.82
CA HIS A 150 10.51 -5.99 -4.35
C HIS A 150 11.03 -4.71 -3.65
N VAL A 151 10.20 -4.05 -2.82
CA VAL A 151 10.64 -2.93 -1.96
C VAL A 151 11.53 -3.42 -0.83
N ILE A 152 11.37 -4.68 -0.44
CA ILE A 152 12.13 -5.32 0.61
C ILE A 152 13.42 -5.89 0.01
N ASP A 153 14.55 -5.48 0.59
CA ASP A 153 15.82 -6.12 0.30
C ASP A 153 15.90 -7.38 1.17
N TRP A 154 15.59 -8.52 0.57
CA TRP A 154 15.48 -9.81 1.27
C TRP A 154 16.84 -10.35 1.77
N ASP A 155 17.95 -9.85 1.21
CA ASP A 155 19.30 -10.21 1.62
C ASP A 155 19.81 -9.36 2.78
N VAL A 156 19.07 -8.34 3.16
CA VAL A 156 19.51 -7.36 4.16
C VAL A 156 18.61 -7.37 5.39
N ASN A 157 19.24 -7.28 6.56
CA ASN A 157 18.63 -7.56 7.84
C ASN A 157 17.81 -6.40 8.44
N SER A 158 17.53 -5.31 7.73
CA SER A 158 16.77 -4.20 8.31
C SER A 158 15.94 -3.44 7.30
N VAL A 159 14.73 -3.08 7.70
CA VAL A 159 13.86 -2.14 6.99
C VAL A 159 13.37 -1.09 7.99
N SER A 160 13.34 0.16 7.57
CA SER A 160 12.77 1.27 8.35
C SER A 160 11.42 1.64 7.79
N VAL A 161 10.45 1.82 8.67
CA VAL A 161 9.10 2.26 8.33
C VAL A 161 8.88 3.66 8.92
N GLU A 162 8.77 4.65 8.05
CA GLU A 162 8.42 6.03 8.44
C GLU A 162 6.93 6.25 8.19
N VAL A 163 6.17 6.41 9.26
CA VAL A 163 4.71 6.65 9.14
C VAL A 163 4.48 8.11 8.79
N HIS A 164 3.73 8.35 7.73
CA HIS A 164 3.29 9.66 7.26
C HIS A 164 4.38 10.74 7.29
N ARG A 165 5.52 10.46 6.68
CA ARG A 165 6.59 11.45 6.58
C ARG A 165 6.15 12.63 5.73
N SER A 166 6.29 13.85 6.25
CA SER A 166 5.94 15.07 5.57
C SER A 166 7.01 16.13 5.73
N GLY A 167 7.95 16.18 4.80
CA GLY A 167 9.07 17.11 4.81
C GLY A 167 10.15 16.81 5.84
N SER A 168 11.23 17.56 5.79
CA SER A 168 12.35 17.44 6.74
C SER A 168 12.16 18.31 7.99
N PHE A 169 11.28 19.31 7.94
CA PHE A 169 11.14 20.33 8.97
C PHE A 169 9.84 20.23 9.79
N PHE A 170 8.83 19.54 9.30
CA PHE A 170 7.51 19.48 9.93
C PHE A 170 6.99 18.04 9.99
N SER A 171 7.86 17.12 10.42
CA SER A 171 7.37 15.78 10.68
C SER A 171 6.48 15.83 11.92
N ALA A 172 5.18 15.94 11.73
CA ALA A 172 4.26 15.82 12.85
C ALA A 172 4.47 14.49 13.60
N ILE A 173 4.92 13.47 12.90
CA ILE A 173 5.26 12.18 13.51
C ILE A 173 6.19 11.43 12.53
N THR A 174 7.48 11.46 12.80
CA THR A 174 8.45 10.58 12.16
C THR A 174 8.78 9.50 13.18
N ALA A 175 8.04 8.44 13.20
CA ALA A 175 8.46 7.26 13.89
C ALA A 175 9.32 6.45 12.90
N GLY A 176 10.63 6.50 13.07
CA GLY A 176 11.52 5.53 12.44
C GLY A 176 11.32 4.19 13.14
N ILE A 177 10.45 3.34 12.57
CA ILE A 177 10.13 2.05 13.14
C ILE A 177 10.87 0.99 12.36
N HIS A 178 11.65 0.19 13.03
CA HIS A 178 12.30 -0.96 12.45
C HIS A 178 11.36 -2.15 12.46
N ALA A 179 11.19 -2.77 11.31
CA ALA A 179 10.47 -4.02 11.22
C ALA A 179 11.25 -5.14 11.91
N ARG A 180 10.56 -5.98 12.65
CA ARG A 180 11.13 -7.18 13.29
C ARG A 180 11.04 -8.39 12.40
N TYR A 181 9.95 -8.48 11.66
CA TYR A 181 9.63 -9.62 10.83
C TYR A 181 9.09 -9.14 9.49
N ILE A 182 9.44 -9.84 8.45
CA ILE A 182 8.93 -9.66 7.12
C ILE A 182 8.30 -10.98 6.68
N THR A 183 7.05 -10.92 6.28
CA THR A 183 6.34 -12.08 5.75
C THR A 183 6.04 -11.81 4.29
N LYS A 184 6.40 -12.72 3.40
CA LYS A 184 6.09 -12.64 1.98
C LYS A 184 5.52 -13.96 1.48
N ILE A 185 4.69 -13.87 0.47
CA ILE A 185 4.35 -14.99 -0.41
C ILE A 185 5.27 -14.86 -1.62
N THR A 186 5.90 -15.86 -2.03
CA THR A 186 6.61 -16.21 -3.23
C THR A 186 8.02 -16.69 -2.98
N SER A 187 8.45 -17.59 -3.83
CA SER A 187 9.79 -18.17 -3.78
C SER A 187 10.81 -17.40 -4.60
N ASP A 188 10.36 -16.46 -5.44
CA ASP A 188 11.24 -15.75 -6.36
C ASP A 188 10.90 -14.24 -6.44
N PRO A 189 11.85 -13.34 -6.12
CA PRO A 189 11.67 -11.91 -6.25
C PRO A 189 11.82 -11.40 -7.69
N GLY A 190 11.71 -12.27 -8.69
CA GLY A 190 11.83 -11.87 -10.11
C GLY A 190 10.64 -11.04 -10.59
N TYR A 191 10.89 -10.22 -11.61
CA TYR A 191 9.90 -9.36 -12.27
C TYR A 191 8.76 -10.11 -12.99
N SER A 192 8.81 -11.44 -13.02
CA SER A 192 7.83 -12.28 -13.69
C SER A 192 6.57 -12.58 -12.86
N ASP A 193 6.58 -12.24 -11.57
CA ASP A 193 5.52 -12.60 -10.64
C ASP A 193 4.82 -11.35 -10.09
N VAL A 194 4.35 -10.49 -11.00
CA VAL A 194 3.61 -9.25 -10.63
C VAL A 194 2.36 -9.60 -9.83
N ASP A 195 1.73 -10.70 -10.11
CA ASP A 195 0.54 -11.22 -9.41
C ASP A 195 0.76 -11.48 -7.92
N GLU A 196 2.01 -11.67 -7.49
CA GLU A 196 2.38 -11.94 -6.08
C GLU A 196 3.40 -10.97 -5.48
N ASP A 197 3.63 -9.83 -6.10
CA ASP A 197 4.59 -8.84 -5.63
C ASP A 197 4.05 -8.03 -4.44
N TYR A 198 3.81 -8.68 -3.32
CA TYR A 198 3.42 -8.03 -2.07
C TYR A 198 4.10 -8.67 -0.86
N ALA A 199 4.23 -7.90 0.21
CA ALA A 199 4.79 -8.33 1.48
C ALA A 199 4.13 -7.60 2.66
N VAL A 200 4.15 -8.22 3.83
CA VAL A 200 3.72 -7.59 5.09
C VAL A 200 4.92 -7.42 6.00
N ILE A 201 5.19 -6.19 6.37
CA ILE A 201 6.20 -5.85 7.38
C ILE A 201 5.54 -5.86 8.75
N ILE A 202 6.15 -6.56 9.70
CA ILE A 202 5.72 -6.59 11.09
C ILE A 202 6.58 -5.61 11.88
N THR A 203 5.99 -4.52 12.34
CA THR A 203 6.70 -3.50 13.10
C THR A 203 6.83 -3.87 14.58
N ALA A 204 7.90 -3.41 15.23
CA ALA A 204 8.09 -3.62 16.66
C ALA A 204 7.01 -2.94 17.50
N ASP A 205 6.56 -1.76 17.07
CA ASP A 205 5.52 -0.98 17.71
C ASP A 205 4.15 -1.22 17.07
N ARG A 206 3.10 -1.06 17.85
CA ARG A 206 1.70 -1.17 17.38
C ARG A 206 1.24 0.17 16.79
N ILE A 207 1.85 0.53 15.63
CA ILE A 207 1.60 1.81 14.97
C ILE A 207 0.15 1.99 14.53
N GLY A 208 -0.51 0.90 14.15
CA GLY A 208 -1.89 0.93 13.72
C GLY A 208 -2.88 1.28 14.83
N ASP A 209 -2.54 0.98 16.09
CA ASP A 209 -3.38 1.38 17.23
C ASP A 209 -3.42 2.90 17.34
N ARG A 210 -2.35 3.60 16.96
CA ARG A 210 -2.29 5.07 17.02
C ARG A 210 -2.80 5.76 15.77
N PHE A 211 -2.40 5.28 14.58
CA PHE A 211 -2.67 5.97 13.33
C PHE A 211 -3.89 5.43 12.59
N GLY A 212 -4.49 4.35 13.09
CA GLY A 212 -5.49 3.60 12.38
C GLY A 212 -4.88 2.72 11.29
N TYR A 213 -5.70 1.94 10.64
CA TYR A 213 -5.31 1.12 9.51
C TYR A 213 -6.46 0.90 8.54
N LEU A 214 -6.13 0.71 7.28
CA LEU A 214 -7.09 0.35 6.26
C LEU A 214 -7.47 -1.12 6.42
N GLY A 215 -8.70 -1.44 6.06
CA GLY A 215 -9.10 -2.83 5.85
C GLY A 215 -8.42 -3.44 4.63
N VAL A 216 -8.54 -4.74 4.46
CA VAL A 216 -8.08 -5.45 3.27
C VAL A 216 -9.22 -6.30 2.74
N LEU A 217 -9.42 -6.26 1.44
CA LEU A 217 -10.48 -6.95 0.74
C LEU A 217 -9.91 -7.58 -0.52
N THR A 218 -10.37 -8.78 -0.85
CA THR A 218 -10.05 -9.40 -2.14
C THR A 218 -10.71 -8.62 -3.25
N TYR A 219 -9.97 -8.35 -4.33
CA TYR A 219 -10.50 -7.70 -5.51
C TYR A 219 -11.58 -8.57 -6.18
N ASP A 220 -12.59 -7.95 -6.72
CA ASP A 220 -13.66 -8.59 -7.51
C ASP A 220 -13.66 -7.98 -8.92
N SER A 221 -13.54 -8.82 -9.95
CA SER A 221 -13.50 -8.41 -11.35
C SER A 221 -14.77 -7.65 -11.82
N LYS A 222 -15.84 -7.68 -11.03
CA LYS A 222 -17.00 -6.79 -11.26
C LYS A 222 -16.68 -5.31 -11.13
N TRP A 223 -15.51 -4.97 -10.58
CA TRP A 223 -15.03 -3.59 -10.41
C TRP A 223 -14.04 -3.16 -11.48
N ASP A 224 -13.78 -4.02 -12.48
CA ASP A 224 -12.87 -3.74 -13.59
C ASP A 224 -13.24 -2.46 -14.32
N ASN A 225 -12.21 -1.70 -14.68
CA ASN A 225 -12.31 -0.45 -15.43
C ASN A 225 -13.11 0.69 -14.75
N GLU A 226 -13.62 0.48 -13.55
CA GLU A 226 -14.40 1.48 -12.84
C GLU A 226 -13.50 2.44 -12.03
N PRO A 227 -13.77 3.76 -12.02
CA PRO A 227 -12.92 4.77 -11.41
C PRO A 227 -13.12 4.88 -9.89
N HIS A 228 -13.10 3.76 -9.19
CA HIS A 228 -13.36 3.68 -7.76
C HIS A 228 -12.12 3.97 -6.91
N TRP A 229 -10.91 3.78 -7.48
CA TRP A 229 -9.70 3.57 -6.72
C TRP A 229 -8.95 4.86 -6.43
N ARG A 230 -8.23 4.82 -5.33
CA ARG A 230 -7.31 5.85 -4.85
C ARG A 230 -5.98 5.22 -4.56
N SER A 231 -4.92 6.01 -4.72
CA SER A 231 -3.58 5.61 -4.31
C SER A 231 -2.92 6.71 -3.49
N ILE A 232 -2.14 6.31 -2.49
CA ILE A 232 -1.31 7.18 -1.65
C ILE A 232 0.08 6.57 -1.53
N GLY A 233 1.13 7.39 -1.62
CA GLY A 233 2.50 6.89 -1.53
C GLY A 233 3.53 7.99 -1.71
N TYR A 234 4.79 7.62 -1.91
CA TYR A 234 5.90 8.55 -2.06
C TYR A 234 6.53 8.40 -3.44
N ALA A 235 6.59 9.49 -4.20
CA ALA A 235 7.21 9.50 -5.51
C ALA A 235 8.52 10.25 -5.53
N ASP A 236 9.44 9.82 -6.39
CA ASP A 236 10.76 10.45 -6.53
C ASP A 236 10.70 11.80 -7.24
N ASP A 237 9.79 11.92 -8.20
CA ASP A 237 9.62 13.12 -9.03
C ASP A 237 8.72 14.17 -8.38
N LEU A 238 7.84 13.78 -7.47
CA LEU A 238 6.85 14.65 -6.86
C LEU A 238 6.91 14.55 -5.34
N GLY A 239 6.84 15.71 -4.64
CA GLY A 239 6.98 15.73 -3.18
C GLY A 239 8.41 15.54 -2.68
N ASN A 240 9.41 15.43 -3.58
CA ASN A 240 10.83 15.20 -3.27
C ASN A 240 11.07 14.00 -2.32
N ARG A 241 10.29 12.96 -2.41
CA ARG A 241 10.31 11.78 -1.49
C ARG A 241 9.94 12.10 -0.04
N TRP A 242 9.61 13.33 0.28
CA TRP A 242 9.36 13.78 1.65
C TRP A 242 7.90 14.02 1.95
N PHE A 243 7.11 14.30 0.93
CA PHE A 243 5.67 14.46 1.04
C PHE A 243 4.98 13.31 0.33
N PRO A 244 3.96 12.72 0.94
CA PRO A 244 3.16 11.73 0.26
C PRO A 244 2.37 12.39 -0.87
N ILE A 245 2.09 11.61 -1.87
CA ILE A 245 1.22 11.97 -2.98
C ILE A 245 -0.07 11.17 -2.92
N TYR A 246 -1.12 11.70 -3.50
CA TYR A 246 -2.34 10.95 -3.72
C TYR A 246 -2.89 11.18 -5.12
N GLN A 247 -3.63 10.21 -5.58
CA GLN A 247 -4.50 10.27 -6.76
C GLN A 247 -5.83 9.62 -6.41
N ARG A 248 -6.82 9.87 -7.26
CA ARG A 248 -8.18 9.33 -7.13
C ARG A 248 -8.76 9.07 -8.50
N ASP A 249 -9.90 8.39 -8.48
CA ASP A 249 -10.69 8.17 -9.68
C ASP A 249 -9.89 7.34 -10.71
N LYS A 250 -9.17 6.33 -10.20
CA LYS A 250 -8.36 5.42 -10.99
C LYS A 250 -9.07 4.09 -11.16
N SER A 251 -8.81 3.42 -12.26
CA SER A 251 -9.31 2.07 -12.54
C SER A 251 -8.27 1.01 -12.16
N LEU A 252 -8.75 -0.17 -11.92
CA LEU A 252 -8.02 -1.44 -11.94
C LEU A 252 -8.71 -2.34 -12.96
N ASP A 253 -7.96 -3.25 -13.56
CA ASP A 253 -8.43 -4.20 -14.55
C ASP A 253 -7.68 -5.52 -14.41
N GLU A 254 -8.41 -6.63 -14.20
CA GLU A 254 -7.89 -7.97 -13.93
C GLU A 254 -7.86 -8.86 -15.18
N ASP A 255 -7.82 -8.31 -16.38
CA ASP A 255 -7.92 -9.05 -17.66
C ASP A 255 -6.67 -9.90 -18.00
N GLU A 256 -5.65 -9.92 -17.15
CA GLU A 256 -4.39 -10.61 -17.42
C GLU A 256 -4.41 -12.08 -16.96
N VAL A 257 -3.49 -12.86 -17.51
CA VAL A 257 -3.34 -14.27 -17.14
C VAL A 257 -2.58 -14.39 -15.83
N ASP A 258 -3.30 -14.75 -14.79
CA ASP A 258 -2.76 -14.94 -13.45
C ASP A 258 -2.37 -16.39 -13.15
N TYR A 259 -1.41 -16.55 -12.26
CA TYR A 259 -1.01 -17.84 -11.73
C TYR A 259 -1.41 -17.96 -10.25
N GLY A 260 -2.28 -18.94 -9.95
CA GLY A 260 -2.69 -19.23 -8.57
C GLY A 260 -3.73 -18.25 -8.03
N SER A 261 -3.51 -17.76 -6.81
CA SER A 261 -4.44 -16.88 -6.07
C SER A 261 -3.98 -15.42 -6.02
N GLY A 262 -2.83 -15.10 -6.60
CA GLY A 262 -2.39 -13.75 -6.90
C GLY A 262 -3.13 -13.20 -8.11
N ARG A 263 -3.12 -11.87 -8.26
CA ARG A 263 -3.69 -11.16 -9.39
C ARG A 263 -2.78 -10.04 -9.82
N ALA A 264 -2.38 -10.06 -11.08
CA ALA A 264 -1.79 -8.91 -11.75
C ALA A 264 -2.92 -8.06 -12.34
N MET A 265 -2.91 -6.77 -12.04
CA MET A 265 -3.94 -5.84 -12.49
C MET A 265 -3.30 -4.63 -13.13
N THR A 266 -3.80 -4.23 -14.29
CA THR A 266 -3.44 -2.94 -14.87
C THR A 266 -4.16 -1.81 -14.17
N THR A 267 -3.60 -0.60 -14.22
CA THR A 267 -4.20 0.56 -13.59
C THR A 267 -4.01 1.83 -14.40
N SER A 268 -5.02 2.70 -14.40
CA SER A 268 -4.94 4.05 -14.94
C SER A 268 -4.24 5.05 -14.02
N ALA A 269 -3.65 4.60 -12.90
CA ALA A 269 -2.92 5.47 -12.00
C ALA A 269 -1.59 5.91 -12.62
N ASP A 270 -1.27 7.21 -12.47
CA ASP A 270 0.07 7.73 -12.79
C ASP A 270 1.06 7.23 -11.75
N LEU A 271 2.09 6.51 -12.15
CA LEU A 271 3.08 5.97 -11.25
C LEU A 271 4.47 6.53 -11.53
N PHE A 272 5.29 6.59 -10.49
CA PHE A 272 6.70 6.91 -10.59
C PHE A 272 7.50 6.18 -9.51
N LYS A 273 8.81 6.07 -9.71
CA LYS A 273 9.72 5.44 -8.76
C LYS A 273 9.47 5.92 -7.31
N GLY A 274 9.42 4.98 -6.39
CA GLY A 274 9.09 5.18 -4.98
C GLY A 274 7.63 4.93 -4.65
N GLN A 275 6.73 4.85 -5.64
CA GLN A 275 5.32 4.48 -5.41
C GLN A 275 5.11 2.96 -5.30
N SER A 276 6.11 2.13 -5.56
CA SER A 276 6.05 0.68 -5.29
C SER A 276 5.57 0.41 -3.88
N GLY A 277 4.58 -0.46 -3.72
CA GLY A 277 3.92 -0.75 -2.45
C GLY A 277 2.85 0.26 -2.02
N SER A 278 2.58 1.31 -2.82
CA SER A 278 1.43 2.19 -2.60
C SER A 278 0.12 1.39 -2.67
N PRO A 279 -0.82 1.56 -1.73
CA PRO A 279 -2.09 0.86 -1.79
C PRO A 279 -2.96 1.39 -2.94
N MET A 280 -3.70 0.49 -3.57
CA MET A 280 -4.90 0.80 -4.32
C MET A 280 -6.09 0.49 -3.41
N PHE A 281 -6.86 1.51 -3.06
CA PHE A 281 -7.95 1.37 -2.08
C PHE A 281 -9.21 2.11 -2.50
N GLY A 282 -10.33 1.57 -2.08
CA GLY A 282 -11.66 2.17 -2.24
C GLY A 282 -12.32 2.45 -0.89
N PHE A 283 -13.45 3.13 -0.92
CA PHE A 283 -14.28 3.34 0.26
C PHE A 283 -15.58 2.55 0.16
N TRP A 284 -15.92 1.89 1.25
CA TRP A 284 -17.22 1.26 1.50
C TRP A 284 -17.89 1.93 2.68
N ASP A 285 -19.15 1.58 2.96
CA ASP A 285 -19.86 2.12 4.13
C ASP A 285 -19.15 1.78 5.45
N THR A 286 -18.40 0.70 5.48
CA THR A 286 -17.63 0.23 6.64
C THR A 286 -16.23 0.84 6.74
N GLY A 287 -15.78 1.59 5.74
CA GLY A 287 -14.48 2.28 5.74
C GLY A 287 -13.65 2.08 4.47
N PRO A 288 -12.37 2.45 4.49
CA PRO A 288 -11.45 2.24 3.38
C PRO A 288 -10.84 0.84 3.40
N TYR A 289 -10.79 0.19 2.24
CA TYR A 289 -10.17 -1.12 2.06
C TYR A 289 -9.15 -1.10 0.93
N VAL A 290 -8.01 -1.71 1.18
CA VAL A 290 -6.99 -2.00 0.17
C VAL A 290 -7.37 -3.27 -0.57
N VAL A 291 -7.22 -3.27 -1.88
CA VAL A 291 -7.45 -4.45 -2.74
C VAL A 291 -6.18 -4.87 -3.48
N ALA A 292 -5.23 -3.96 -3.64
CA ALA A 292 -3.97 -4.22 -4.32
C ALA A 292 -2.88 -3.24 -3.86
N VAL A 293 -1.63 -3.53 -4.23
CA VAL A 293 -0.49 -2.63 -4.09
C VAL A 293 0.16 -2.39 -5.45
N VAL A 294 0.69 -1.19 -5.63
CA VAL A 294 1.48 -0.84 -6.81
C VAL A 294 2.74 -1.72 -6.85
N SER A 295 2.93 -2.42 -7.94
CA SER A 295 4.05 -3.34 -8.13
C SER A 295 5.04 -2.82 -9.17
N ALA A 296 4.74 -2.98 -10.42
CA ALA A 296 5.66 -2.78 -11.52
C ALA A 296 5.16 -1.76 -12.55
N PHE A 297 6.01 -1.46 -13.47
CA PHE A 297 5.76 -0.65 -14.65
C PHE A 297 6.58 -1.20 -15.82
N GLY A 298 6.12 -0.98 -17.01
CA GLY A 298 6.84 -1.30 -18.23
C GLY A 298 6.11 -2.24 -19.16
N SER A 299 6.58 -2.33 -20.39
CA SER A 299 6.11 -3.26 -21.39
C SER A 299 6.60 -4.68 -21.07
N ILE A 300 5.93 -5.37 -20.17
CA ILE A 300 6.21 -6.78 -19.86
C ILE A 300 5.43 -7.59 -20.86
N PHE A 301 5.26 -7.74 -21.89
CA PHE A 301 4.50 -8.50 -22.90
C PHE A 301 3.54 -7.64 -23.77
N LEU A 302 3.91 -7.45 -24.99
CA LEU A 302 3.09 -7.25 -26.20
C LEU A 302 1.90 -6.24 -26.14
N SER A 303 1.47 -5.76 -25.00
CA SER A 303 0.25 -4.95 -24.85
C SER A 303 0.46 -3.45 -24.72
N GLY A 304 1.69 -2.96 -24.63
CA GLY A 304 1.96 -1.52 -24.50
C GLY A 304 2.49 -1.11 -23.14
N ASP A 305 2.51 0.20 -22.95
CA ASP A 305 3.05 0.84 -21.74
C ASP A 305 1.97 0.89 -20.65
N GLU A 306 2.05 0.04 -19.64
CA GLU A 306 1.05 -0.09 -18.57
C GLU A 306 1.68 -0.05 -17.19
N ASN A 307 0.90 0.42 -16.22
CA ASN A 307 1.23 0.39 -14.81
C ASN A 307 0.49 -0.77 -14.14
N TRP A 308 1.20 -1.50 -13.29
CA TRP A 308 0.75 -2.76 -12.72
C TRP A 308 0.61 -2.73 -11.20
N CYS A 309 -0.40 -3.42 -10.72
CA CYS A 309 -0.67 -3.65 -9.29
C CYS A 309 -0.77 -5.15 -9.01
N SER A 310 -0.44 -5.54 -7.79
CA SER A 310 -0.53 -6.91 -7.28
C SER A 310 -1.65 -7.01 -6.25
N GLY A 311 -2.49 -8.04 -6.35
CA GLY A 311 -3.60 -8.25 -5.43
C GLY A 311 -4.11 -9.69 -5.40
N GLY A 312 -5.42 -9.86 -5.33
CA GLY A 312 -6.05 -11.17 -5.29
C GLY A 312 -6.26 -11.73 -3.88
N SER A 313 -6.81 -12.94 -3.80
CA SER A 313 -7.14 -13.57 -2.52
C SER A 313 -5.90 -13.90 -1.69
N ALA A 314 -4.79 -14.23 -2.32
CA ALA A 314 -3.52 -14.51 -1.64
C ALA A 314 -2.99 -13.29 -0.87
N LEU A 315 -3.18 -12.07 -1.35
CA LEU A 315 -2.83 -10.85 -0.61
C LEU A 315 -3.64 -10.74 0.69
N THR A 316 -4.96 -10.95 0.62
CA THR A 316 -5.84 -10.90 1.79
C THR A 316 -5.48 -12.01 2.79
N GLN A 317 -5.20 -13.21 2.32
CA GLN A 317 -4.76 -14.33 3.15
C GLN A 317 -3.42 -14.04 3.84
N LEU A 318 -2.44 -13.47 3.12
CA LEU A 318 -1.16 -13.08 3.71
C LEU A 318 -1.33 -12.12 4.87
N VAL A 319 -2.14 -11.07 4.71
CA VAL A 319 -2.39 -10.09 5.78
C VAL A 319 -3.12 -10.73 6.96
N ASN A 320 -4.13 -11.58 6.71
CA ASN A 320 -4.83 -12.33 7.76
C ASN A 320 -3.86 -13.20 8.56
N ASN A 321 -3.01 -13.93 7.87
CA ASN A 321 -2.03 -14.82 8.49
C ASN A 321 -1.00 -14.03 9.31
N ALA A 322 -0.45 -12.96 8.75
CA ALA A 322 0.47 -12.09 9.46
C ALA A 322 -0.15 -11.51 10.74
N ARG A 323 -1.41 -11.08 10.69
CA ARG A 323 -2.13 -10.57 11.88
C ARG A 323 -2.42 -11.64 12.92
N SER A 324 -2.65 -12.88 12.49
CA SER A 324 -2.88 -14.02 13.40
C SER A 324 -1.60 -14.45 14.09
N LEU A 325 -0.48 -14.46 13.37
CA LEU A 325 0.82 -14.88 13.91
C LEU A 325 1.50 -13.80 14.77
N PHE A 326 1.23 -12.53 14.49
CA PHE A 326 1.86 -11.37 15.16
C PHE A 326 0.82 -10.35 15.65
N PRO A 327 -0.05 -10.70 16.60
CA PRO A 327 -1.16 -9.85 17.05
C PRO A 327 -0.72 -8.55 17.73
#